data_7470a7540c028e349245e8c0cbb72f18
#
_entry.id   7470a7540c028e349245e8c0cbb72f18
#
_cell.length_a   1.000
_cell.length_b   1.000
_cell.length_c   1.000
_cell.angle_alpha   90.00
_cell.angle_beta   90.00
_cell.angle_gamma   90.00
#
_symmetry.space_group_name_H-M   'P 1'
#
loop_
_entity.id
_entity.type
_entity.pdbx_description
1 polymer ?
#
loop_
_entity_poly.entity_id
_entity_poly.type
_entity_poly.pdbx_seq_one_letter_code
_entity_poly.pdbx_strand_id
1 'polypeptide(L)'
;MEKQRKNLSHTLTEEEVEPLKAKIEERKKLEKELKLVRKMTPDISEFEDQFTCNITVGDALKELIQSASQYKTRDCIERLDKYINSPTADKVCVVYGLRRTGKTTMLKQEMLSFSEAQLKHTVYIKASKTDTISSINKDIKKLEKAGYKYLFIDEATLMEDFIDGAALFSDVYAATGMKIILSGADSLGFYFAEGQELYDRAITIHTTVIPYREHSRLLGITDIDEYIRYGGTLKAGVLDFENAELNTEEASFRDDKATRRYIDTAICKNIQHSLRCYENGRYFRHLRELYENNELTNAINRIIEDENHKFAAEVITSVFKSHDLHSTAQMLRSARDKEKRTDVLDDVDTTAIIDTLKKILDIKEKEEQEIGVSSVHVNEIKQYLKHLDLTETLEIDFIQGSREEYIIFTQPGMRFCQAQALVYSLMKDDQIKNLDAKTIQLITDKIIEGVLGHMLEDIVIFETKRGLVKNSRNSKKEVYKIRFENHEYEMLVYDANTNTCEAYEIKHTTEPFPNQYRHLVNEDFVQATEKRFGQITKRSVLYRGKTYTEENSIEYKNVEEYLCELGID
;
A
#
# COMPACT_ATOMS: atom_id res chain seq x y z
N MET A 1 77.16 -10.66 61.88
CA MET A 1 77.24 -11.79 60.92
C MET A 1 76.79 -11.33 59.57
N GLU A 2 77.80 -10.89 58.78
CA GLU A 2 77.67 -10.71 57.32
C GLU A 2 77.55 -12.08 56.67
N LYS A 3 76.70 -12.26 55.72
CA LYS A 3 76.90 -13.18 54.60
C LYS A 3 75.82 -12.98 53.50
N GLN A 4 76.36 -12.54 52.37
CA GLN A 4 75.99 -12.90 51.01
C GLN A 4 74.65 -12.39 50.44
N ARG A 5 74.71 -11.18 49.91
CA ARG A 5 74.01 -10.82 48.69
C ARG A 5 74.84 -11.27 47.50
N LYS A 6 74.55 -12.36 46.84
CA LYS A 6 75.07 -12.70 45.51
C LYS A 6 74.14 -12.00 44.48
N ASN A 7 74.79 -11.03 43.79
CA ASN A 7 74.31 -10.45 42.53
C ASN A 7 74.27 -11.54 41.47
N LEU A 8 73.05 -11.88 40.99
CA LEU A 8 72.85 -12.56 39.73
C LEU A 8 72.51 -11.49 38.70
N SER A 9 73.51 -10.82 38.14
CA SER A 9 73.39 -10.12 36.87
C SER A 9 73.54 -11.13 35.74
N HIS A 10 72.49 -11.80 35.35
CA HIS A 10 72.42 -12.50 34.06
C HIS A 10 72.27 -11.40 32.99
N THR A 11 73.32 -11.01 32.34
CA THR A 11 73.27 -10.29 31.08
C THR A 11 72.84 -11.30 30.03
N LEU A 12 71.60 -11.11 29.54
CA LEU A 12 71.07 -11.88 28.41
C LEU A 12 71.99 -11.73 27.23
N THR A 13 72.33 -12.82 26.59
CA THR A 13 73.16 -12.85 25.37
C THR A 13 72.34 -12.22 24.21
N GLU A 14 73.05 -11.68 23.19
CA GLU A 14 72.36 -11.11 22.00
C GLU A 14 71.41 -12.07 21.33
N GLU A 15 71.69 -13.37 21.35
CA GLU A 15 70.80 -14.43 20.84
C GLU A 15 69.49 -14.63 21.65
N GLU A 16 69.49 -14.28 22.94
CA GLU A 16 68.28 -14.35 23.79
C GLU A 16 67.48 -13.03 23.78
N VAL A 17 68.11 -11.92 23.41
CA VAL A 17 67.52 -10.59 23.34
C VAL A 17 66.66 -10.41 22.04
N GLU A 18 67.12 -10.97 20.93
CA GLU A 18 66.46 -10.83 19.63
C GLU A 18 65.03 -11.43 19.58
N PRO A 19 64.78 -12.67 20.07
CA PRO A 19 63.42 -13.22 20.13
C PRO A 19 62.54 -12.50 21.15
N LEU A 20 63.08 -11.88 22.17
CA LEU A 20 62.31 -11.06 23.13
C LEU A 20 61.92 -9.71 22.52
N LYS A 21 62.79 -9.08 21.75
CA LYS A 21 62.44 -7.85 21.00
C LYS A 21 61.37 -8.12 19.96
N ALA A 22 61.45 -9.21 19.21
CA ALA A 22 60.45 -9.62 18.24
C ALA A 22 59.07 -9.82 18.91
N LYS A 23 59.01 -10.51 20.05
CA LYS A 23 57.76 -10.67 20.83
C LYS A 23 57.19 -9.36 21.38
N ILE A 24 58.03 -8.43 21.77
CA ILE A 24 57.62 -7.09 22.23
C ILE A 24 57.08 -6.26 21.07
N GLU A 25 57.65 -6.34 19.89
CA GLU A 25 57.15 -5.67 18.70
C GLU A 25 55.84 -6.25 18.21
N GLU A 26 55.72 -7.57 18.20
CA GLU A 26 54.47 -8.27 17.87
C GLU A 26 53.36 -7.90 18.85
N ARG A 27 53.63 -7.85 20.15
CA ARG A 27 52.70 -7.39 21.18
C ARG A 27 52.31 -5.92 21.01
N LYS A 28 53.21 -5.03 20.65
CA LYS A 28 52.93 -3.63 20.33
C LYS A 28 52.08 -3.49 19.07
N LYS A 29 52.30 -4.35 18.07
CA LYS A 29 51.50 -4.39 16.85
C LYS A 29 50.10 -4.87 17.17
N LEU A 30 49.96 -5.94 17.96
CA LEU A 30 48.67 -6.46 18.43
C LEU A 30 47.88 -5.45 19.30
N GLU A 31 48.59 -4.73 20.20
CA GLU A 31 47.96 -3.66 21.01
C GLU A 31 47.54 -2.47 20.14
N LYS A 32 48.26 -2.17 19.08
CA LYS A 32 47.88 -1.12 18.11
C LYS A 32 46.70 -1.53 17.26
N GLU A 33 46.66 -2.78 16.84
CA GLU A 33 45.51 -3.38 16.12
C GLU A 33 44.28 -3.49 17.04
N LEU A 34 44.44 -3.91 18.29
CA LEU A 34 43.36 -3.93 19.29
C LEU A 34 42.83 -2.53 19.62
N LYS A 35 43.73 -1.51 19.71
CA LYS A 35 43.28 -0.11 19.85
C LYS A 35 42.55 0.40 18.62
N LEU A 36 42.96 -0.02 17.42
CA LEU A 36 42.26 0.31 16.17
C LEU A 36 40.90 -0.36 16.11
N VAL A 37 40.81 -1.65 16.46
CA VAL A 37 39.56 -2.43 16.54
C VAL A 37 38.62 -1.85 17.59
N ARG A 38 39.11 -1.47 18.79
CA ARG A 38 38.33 -0.79 19.83
C ARG A 38 37.84 0.59 19.40
N LYS A 39 38.61 1.35 18.59
CA LYS A 39 38.14 2.60 17.98
C LYS A 39 37.13 2.39 16.87
N MET A 40 37.10 1.21 16.25
CA MET A 40 36.17 0.85 15.17
C MET A 40 34.90 0.13 15.65
N THR A 41 34.83 -0.23 16.94
CA THR A 41 33.64 -0.86 17.51
C THR A 41 32.91 0.16 18.39
N PRO A 42 31.65 0.53 18.06
CA PRO A 42 30.88 1.43 18.91
C PRO A 42 30.76 0.89 20.34
N ASP A 43 30.95 1.75 21.31
CA ASP A 43 30.82 1.42 22.74
C ASP A 43 29.87 2.43 23.40
N ILE A 44 28.75 1.96 23.88
CA ILE A 44 27.74 2.76 24.58
C ILE A 44 27.79 2.57 26.09
N SER A 45 28.69 1.77 26.62
CA SER A 45 28.72 1.44 28.06
C SER A 45 28.82 2.67 28.96
N GLU A 46 29.45 3.77 28.48
CA GLU A 46 29.47 5.04 29.20
C GLU A 46 28.12 5.78 29.26
N PHE A 47 27.16 5.41 28.41
CA PHE A 47 25.91 6.15 28.22
C PHE A 47 24.65 5.31 28.50
N GLU A 48 24.78 4.00 28.79
CA GLU A 48 23.67 3.05 28.78
C GLU A 48 22.53 3.47 29.71
N ASP A 49 22.86 4.01 30.89
CA ASP A 49 21.88 4.53 31.87
C ASP A 49 21.41 5.97 31.58
N GLN A 50 21.87 6.60 30.49
CA GLN A 50 21.61 8.00 30.20
C GLN A 50 20.73 8.24 28.97
N PHE A 51 20.31 7.18 28.28
CA PHE A 51 19.41 7.31 27.14
C PHE A 51 17.98 7.56 27.61
N THR A 52 17.30 8.47 26.93
CA THR A 52 15.88 8.80 27.17
C THR A 52 14.94 8.01 26.27
N CYS A 53 15.37 7.68 25.04
CA CYS A 53 14.57 6.98 24.06
C CYS A 53 14.79 5.47 24.13
N ASN A 54 13.86 4.71 23.58
CA ASN A 54 13.97 3.25 23.49
C ASN A 54 14.94 2.85 22.38
N ILE A 55 16.21 2.67 22.77
CA ILE A 55 17.33 2.36 21.88
C ILE A 55 17.64 0.88 21.92
N THR A 56 17.84 0.28 20.75
CA THR A 56 18.23 -1.12 20.60
C THR A 56 19.47 -1.23 19.74
N VAL A 57 20.53 -1.86 20.25
CA VAL A 57 21.83 -2.05 19.60
C VAL A 57 22.43 -3.42 19.92
N GLY A 58 23.51 -3.79 19.24
CA GLY A 58 24.29 -5.00 19.55
C GLY A 58 23.49 -6.29 19.43
N ASP A 59 23.61 -7.18 20.44
CA ASP A 59 22.94 -8.50 20.38
C ASP A 59 21.43 -8.38 20.54
N ALA A 60 20.92 -7.41 21.32
CA ALA A 60 19.48 -7.13 21.40
C ALA A 60 18.91 -6.69 20.04
N LEU A 61 19.68 -5.95 19.22
CA LEU A 61 19.29 -5.62 17.85
C LEU A 61 19.24 -6.86 16.97
N LYS A 62 20.21 -7.75 17.07
CA LYS A 62 20.24 -9.01 16.30
C LYS A 62 19.03 -9.88 16.63
N GLU A 63 18.66 -10.00 17.89
CA GLU A 63 17.47 -10.72 18.33
C GLU A 63 16.18 -10.06 17.80
N LEU A 64 16.08 -8.74 17.89
CA LEU A 64 14.93 -7.99 17.40
C LEU A 64 14.69 -8.19 15.89
N ILE A 65 15.76 -8.10 15.08
CA ILE A 65 15.65 -8.21 13.62
C ILE A 65 15.39 -9.64 13.15
N GLN A 66 15.85 -10.65 13.91
CA GLN A 66 15.65 -12.06 13.56
C GLN A 66 14.16 -12.42 13.43
N SER A 67 13.29 -11.72 14.15
CA SER A 67 11.83 -11.90 14.04
C SER A 67 11.27 -11.64 12.64
N ALA A 68 12.00 -10.92 11.78
CA ALA A 68 11.57 -10.61 10.41
C ALA A 68 12.06 -11.62 9.36
N SER A 69 12.95 -12.54 9.71
CA SER A 69 13.57 -13.50 8.78
C SER A 69 12.58 -14.49 8.15
N GLN A 70 11.46 -14.76 8.84
CA GLN A 70 10.43 -15.67 8.36
C GLN A 70 9.52 -15.07 7.28
N TYR A 71 9.53 -13.76 7.09
CA TYR A 71 8.65 -13.08 6.14
C TYR A 71 9.36 -12.79 4.82
N LYS A 72 8.64 -12.86 3.71
CA LYS A 72 9.14 -12.42 2.40
C LYS A 72 9.23 -10.90 2.36
N THR A 73 10.20 -10.38 1.61
CA THR A 73 10.48 -8.93 1.52
C THR A 73 9.50 -8.21 0.60
N ARG A 74 9.17 -6.96 0.94
CA ARG A 74 8.44 -6.04 0.06
C ARG A 74 9.31 -5.64 -1.13
N ASP A 75 8.70 -5.42 -2.31
CA ASP A 75 9.45 -4.98 -3.51
C ASP A 75 10.11 -3.61 -3.30
N CYS A 76 9.47 -2.72 -2.55
CA CYS A 76 10.00 -1.38 -2.26
C CYS A 76 11.25 -1.37 -1.37
N ILE A 77 11.67 -2.50 -0.78
CA ILE A 77 12.91 -2.61 0.01
C ILE A 77 14.15 -2.29 -0.84
N GLU A 78 14.12 -2.57 -2.15
CA GLU A 78 15.23 -2.23 -3.05
C GLU A 78 15.56 -0.73 -3.07
N ARG A 79 14.56 0.12 -2.85
CA ARG A 79 14.79 1.57 -2.76
C ARG A 79 15.50 1.95 -1.47
N LEU A 80 15.21 1.23 -0.37
CA LEU A 80 15.86 1.41 0.91
C LEU A 80 17.32 0.94 0.82
N ASP A 81 17.58 -0.23 0.25
CA ASP A 81 18.92 -0.75 -0.01
C ASP A 81 19.75 0.22 -0.88
N LYS A 82 19.15 0.74 -1.97
CA LYS A 82 19.81 1.76 -2.80
C LYS A 82 20.17 3.02 -2.02
N TYR A 83 19.34 3.47 -1.08
CA TYR A 83 19.65 4.61 -0.22
C TYR A 83 20.81 4.30 0.73
N ILE A 84 20.76 3.16 1.41
CA ILE A 84 21.82 2.72 2.34
C ILE A 84 23.19 2.68 1.64
N ASN A 85 23.24 2.10 0.44
CA ASN A 85 24.46 1.92 -0.34
C ASN A 85 24.86 3.13 -1.19
N SER A 86 24.03 4.19 -1.24
CA SER A 86 24.32 5.40 -2.00
C SER A 86 25.40 6.25 -1.29
N PRO A 87 26.21 7.01 -2.05
CA PRO A 87 27.14 8.00 -1.48
C PRO A 87 26.44 9.26 -0.98
N THR A 88 25.09 9.34 -1.10
CA THR A 88 24.31 10.54 -0.78
C THR A 88 24.52 10.93 0.68
N ALA A 89 25.06 12.10 0.91
CA ALA A 89 25.05 12.81 2.19
C ALA A 89 23.87 13.78 2.19
N ASP A 90 23.51 14.34 3.34
CA ASP A 90 22.48 15.38 3.51
C ASP A 90 21.01 14.97 3.29
N LYS A 91 20.73 13.73 2.90
CA LYS A 91 19.34 13.25 2.75
C LYS A 91 19.00 12.16 3.75
N VAL A 92 17.78 12.18 4.23
CA VAL A 92 17.18 11.10 5.02
C VAL A 92 16.30 10.21 4.15
N CYS A 93 16.11 8.96 4.53
CA CYS A 93 15.12 8.08 3.90
C CYS A 93 13.85 8.05 4.76
N VAL A 94 12.71 8.36 4.16
CA VAL A 94 11.40 8.34 4.81
C VAL A 94 10.58 7.17 4.28
N VAL A 95 10.18 6.26 5.17
CA VAL A 95 9.36 5.08 4.85
C VAL A 95 7.99 5.24 5.50
N TYR A 96 6.98 5.53 4.70
CA TYR A 96 5.65 5.74 5.25
C TYR A 96 4.52 5.07 4.46
N GLY A 97 3.37 4.99 5.08
CA GLY A 97 2.17 4.39 4.55
C GLY A 97 1.25 3.91 5.67
N LEU A 98 0.07 3.46 5.32
CA LEU A 98 -0.95 3.02 6.26
C LEU A 98 -0.47 1.86 7.15
N ARG A 99 -1.18 1.62 8.24
CA ARG A 99 -0.91 0.48 9.12
C ARG A 99 -1.07 -0.84 8.37
N ARG A 100 -0.31 -1.86 8.79
CA ARG A 100 -0.34 -3.22 8.23
C ARG A 100 0.18 -3.33 6.79
N THR A 101 1.05 -2.41 6.36
CA THR A 101 1.73 -2.44 5.06
C THR A 101 3.19 -2.92 5.13
N GLY A 102 3.65 -3.38 6.30
CA GLY A 102 4.94 -4.05 6.46
C GLY A 102 6.14 -3.14 6.76
N LYS A 103 5.97 -1.84 7.06
CA LYS A 103 7.07 -0.90 7.31
C LYS A 103 8.10 -1.39 8.32
N THR A 104 7.70 -1.65 9.56
CA THR A 104 8.59 -2.15 10.63
C THR A 104 9.31 -3.44 10.24
N THR A 105 8.59 -4.36 9.56
CA THR A 105 9.19 -5.61 9.06
C THR A 105 10.25 -5.31 8.01
N MET A 106 9.99 -4.41 7.07
CA MET A 106 10.93 -3.99 6.04
C MET A 106 12.19 -3.35 6.63
N LEU A 107 12.08 -2.48 7.64
CA LEU A 107 13.24 -1.93 8.34
C LEU A 107 14.10 -3.04 8.98
N LYS A 108 13.47 -4.03 9.62
CA LYS A 108 14.18 -5.16 10.21
C LYS A 108 14.84 -6.03 9.14
N GLN A 109 14.17 -6.27 8.02
CA GLN A 109 14.71 -7.04 6.89
C GLN A 109 15.91 -6.35 6.24
N GLU A 110 15.87 -5.03 6.11
CA GLU A 110 17.03 -4.26 5.66
C GLU A 110 18.21 -4.46 6.58
N MET A 111 18.03 -4.34 7.89
CA MET A 111 19.09 -4.57 8.86
C MET A 111 19.57 -6.03 8.87
N LEU A 112 18.73 -7.02 8.55
CA LEU A 112 19.14 -8.44 8.38
C LEU A 112 20.09 -8.63 7.19
N SER A 113 20.03 -7.78 6.16
CA SER A 113 20.93 -7.82 5.01
C SER A 113 22.33 -7.26 5.30
N PHE A 114 22.51 -6.56 6.42
CA PHE A 114 23.75 -5.90 6.79
C PHE A 114 24.84 -6.90 7.15
N SER A 115 26.06 -6.58 6.77
CA SER A 115 27.25 -7.25 7.27
C SER A 115 27.40 -7.06 8.77
N GLU A 116 28.13 -7.97 9.44
CA GLU A 116 28.46 -7.83 10.87
C GLU A 116 29.12 -6.49 11.20
N ALA A 117 29.91 -5.94 10.29
CA ALA A 117 30.54 -4.63 10.44
C ALA A 117 29.52 -3.50 10.43
N GLN A 118 28.53 -3.55 9.53
CA GLN A 118 27.46 -2.56 9.47
C GLN A 118 26.53 -2.67 10.69
N LEU A 119 26.14 -3.90 11.09
CA LEU A 119 25.29 -4.13 12.26
C LEU A 119 25.90 -3.56 13.56
N LYS A 120 27.21 -3.68 13.74
CA LYS A 120 27.90 -3.08 14.89
C LYS A 120 27.77 -1.56 14.96
N HIS A 121 27.55 -0.90 13.81
CA HIS A 121 27.38 0.55 13.71
C HIS A 121 25.91 0.96 13.51
N THR A 122 24.97 0.05 13.74
CA THR A 122 23.53 0.25 13.53
C THR A 122 22.79 0.42 14.85
N VAL A 123 21.88 1.35 14.86
CA VAL A 123 20.98 1.64 15.97
C VAL A 123 19.53 1.62 15.50
N TYR A 124 18.67 1.03 16.29
CA TYR A 124 17.21 1.09 16.10
C TYR A 124 16.57 1.80 17.29
N ILE A 125 15.76 2.80 17.00
CA ILE A 125 14.97 3.56 17.97
C ILE A 125 13.49 3.34 17.67
N LYS A 126 12.74 2.90 18.66
CA LYS A 126 11.27 2.85 18.61
C LYS A 126 10.73 4.12 19.26
N ALA A 127 10.36 5.11 18.44
CA ALA A 127 9.81 6.36 18.95
C ALA A 127 8.44 6.14 19.61
N SER A 128 8.16 6.93 20.64
CA SER A 128 6.93 6.94 21.42
C SER A 128 6.33 8.35 21.49
N LYS A 129 5.10 8.46 21.98
CA LYS A 129 4.43 9.76 22.17
C LYS A 129 5.09 10.65 23.24
N THR A 130 5.91 10.07 24.11
CA THR A 130 6.63 10.81 25.15
C THR A 130 7.99 11.32 24.69
N ASP A 131 8.47 10.85 23.52
CA ASP A 131 9.72 11.31 22.95
C ASP A 131 9.53 12.66 22.25
N THR A 132 10.60 13.44 22.23
CA THR A 132 10.66 14.74 21.56
C THR A 132 11.90 14.81 20.67
N ILE A 133 11.92 15.71 19.70
CA ILE A 133 13.13 15.99 18.90
C ILE A 133 14.31 16.34 19.81
N SER A 134 14.07 17.06 20.89
CA SER A 134 15.13 17.40 21.86
C SER A 134 15.70 16.17 22.55
N SER A 135 14.86 15.22 22.99
CA SER A 135 15.33 13.97 23.63
C SER A 135 16.10 13.09 22.66
N ILE A 136 15.55 12.87 21.47
CA ILE A 136 16.23 12.10 20.41
C ILE A 136 17.56 12.73 20.00
N ASN A 137 17.61 14.07 19.86
CA ASN A 137 18.85 14.78 19.52
C ASN A 137 19.96 14.54 20.55
N LYS A 138 19.62 14.57 21.85
CA LYS A 138 20.61 14.28 22.91
C LYS A 138 21.16 12.85 22.78
N ASP A 139 20.30 11.91 22.50
CA ASP A 139 20.68 10.50 22.38
C ASP A 139 21.48 10.24 21.09
N ILE A 140 21.08 10.80 19.94
CA ILE A 140 21.82 10.67 18.67
C ILE A 140 23.23 11.27 18.81
N LYS A 141 23.40 12.41 19.51
CA LYS A 141 24.74 12.98 19.74
C LYS A 141 25.67 12.02 20.50
N LYS A 142 25.14 11.25 21.46
CA LYS A 142 25.93 10.22 22.18
C LYS A 142 26.27 9.07 21.23
N LEU A 143 25.29 8.61 20.45
CA LEU A 143 25.44 7.53 19.47
C LEU A 143 26.46 7.90 18.37
N GLU A 144 26.41 9.11 17.83
CA GLU A 144 27.39 9.62 16.86
C GLU A 144 28.81 9.62 17.44
N LYS A 145 28.97 10.13 18.68
CA LYS A 145 30.25 10.11 19.39
C LYS A 145 30.77 8.70 19.63
N ALA A 146 29.86 7.74 19.92
CA ALA A 146 30.20 6.34 20.07
C ALA A 146 30.55 5.65 18.73
N GLY A 147 30.30 6.29 17.58
CA GLY A 147 30.69 5.79 16.26
C GLY A 147 29.57 5.08 15.48
N TYR A 148 28.31 5.22 15.89
CA TYR A 148 27.16 4.69 15.12
C TYR A 148 26.98 5.50 13.82
N LYS A 149 26.58 4.81 12.74
CA LYS A 149 26.45 5.37 11.39
C LYS A 149 25.10 5.13 10.73
N TYR A 150 24.38 4.09 11.14
CA TYR A 150 23.08 3.71 10.59
C TYR A 150 22.03 3.86 11.67
N LEU A 151 21.09 4.77 11.45
CA LEU A 151 20.04 5.11 12.42
C LEU A 151 18.68 4.81 11.83
N PHE A 152 17.95 3.88 12.44
CA PHE A 152 16.58 3.55 12.11
C PHE A 152 15.66 4.05 13.20
N ILE A 153 14.78 5.00 12.90
CA ILE A 153 13.76 5.52 13.82
C ILE A 153 12.39 5.08 13.34
N ASP A 154 11.80 4.12 14.04
CA ASP A 154 10.47 3.61 13.73
C ASP A 154 9.40 4.40 14.49
N GLU A 155 8.27 4.68 13.83
CA GLU A 155 7.15 5.50 14.31
C GLU A 155 7.56 6.95 14.65
N ALA A 156 8.49 7.55 13.89
CA ALA A 156 9.03 8.89 14.12
C ALA A 156 7.93 9.98 14.24
N THR A 157 6.85 9.85 13.49
CA THR A 157 5.72 10.77 13.50
C THR A 157 4.87 10.73 14.78
N LEU A 158 5.15 9.82 15.73
CA LEU A 158 4.50 9.84 17.05
C LEU A 158 4.98 10.99 17.94
N MET A 159 6.17 11.53 17.67
CA MET A 159 6.68 12.71 18.39
C MET A 159 5.87 13.94 18.02
N GLU A 160 5.39 14.69 19.01
CA GLU A 160 4.53 15.86 18.79
C GLU A 160 5.24 16.99 18.05
N ASP A 161 6.55 17.15 18.28
CA ASP A 161 7.40 18.19 17.66
C ASP A 161 8.14 17.70 16.38
N PHE A 162 7.75 16.53 15.82
CA PHE A 162 8.40 15.94 14.65
C PHE A 162 8.35 16.85 13.41
N ILE A 163 7.16 17.41 13.12
CA ILE A 163 6.94 18.20 11.89
C ILE A 163 7.85 19.42 11.87
N ASP A 164 7.96 20.13 12.99
CA ASP A 164 8.73 21.38 13.10
C ASP A 164 10.23 21.14 13.33
N GLY A 165 10.63 19.95 13.69
CA GLY A 165 12.03 19.63 14.03
C GLY A 165 12.71 18.61 13.11
N ALA A 166 12.03 18.14 12.07
CA ALA A 166 12.54 17.07 11.20
C ALA A 166 13.83 17.42 10.44
N ALA A 167 14.09 18.71 10.17
CA ALA A 167 15.31 19.20 9.54
C ALA A 167 16.58 18.81 10.31
N LEU A 168 16.48 18.60 11.62
CA LEU A 168 17.60 18.14 12.44
C LEU A 168 18.27 16.88 11.88
N PHE A 169 17.48 15.94 11.40
CA PHE A 169 17.96 14.65 10.90
C PHE A 169 18.79 14.80 9.62
N SER A 170 18.38 15.69 8.71
CA SER A 170 19.09 15.97 7.47
C SER A 170 20.28 16.90 7.69
N ASP A 171 20.07 18.07 8.31
CA ASP A 171 21.04 19.16 8.36
C ASP A 171 22.19 18.91 9.33
N VAL A 172 21.96 18.13 10.37
CA VAL A 172 22.99 17.85 11.38
C VAL A 172 23.61 16.48 11.15
N TYR A 173 22.80 15.43 11.07
CA TYR A 173 23.31 14.07 11.14
C TYR A 173 23.53 13.43 9.77
N ALA A 174 22.60 13.57 8.82
CA ALA A 174 22.84 13.05 7.47
C ALA A 174 23.97 13.84 6.78
N ALA A 175 24.07 15.14 7.02
CA ALA A 175 25.15 15.98 6.51
C ALA A 175 26.55 15.56 7.04
N THR A 176 26.64 14.94 8.23
CA THR A 176 27.89 14.36 8.76
C THR A 176 28.15 12.93 8.30
N GLY A 177 27.28 12.38 7.44
CA GLY A 177 27.46 11.07 6.81
C GLY A 177 26.75 9.92 7.51
N MET A 178 25.84 10.18 8.47
CA MET A 178 24.96 9.16 9.01
C MET A 178 23.88 8.79 7.99
N LYS A 179 23.54 7.52 7.87
CA LYS A 179 22.38 7.04 7.15
C LYS A 179 21.20 7.01 8.09
N ILE A 180 20.17 7.81 7.80
CA ILE A 180 19.03 7.99 8.67
C ILE A 180 17.76 7.55 7.97
N ILE A 181 17.07 6.59 8.57
CA ILE A 181 15.81 6.03 8.09
C ILE A 181 14.73 6.36 9.11
N LEU A 182 13.74 7.12 8.67
CA LEU A 182 12.56 7.50 9.45
C LEU A 182 11.37 6.69 8.96
N SER A 183 10.62 6.04 9.84
CA SER A 183 9.38 5.39 9.46
C SER A 183 8.21 5.83 10.32
N GLY A 184 7.01 5.72 9.77
CA GLY A 184 5.78 6.00 10.51
C GLY A 184 4.51 5.69 9.72
N ALA A 185 3.42 5.52 10.45
CA ALA A 185 2.10 5.30 9.86
C ALA A 185 1.38 6.60 9.51
N ASP A 186 1.82 7.73 10.06
CA ASP A 186 1.25 9.04 9.80
C ASP A 186 1.88 9.68 8.55
N SER A 187 1.28 9.37 7.40
CA SER A 187 1.72 9.91 6.12
C SER A 187 1.57 11.43 6.05
N LEU A 188 0.60 12.00 6.74
CA LEU A 188 0.37 13.44 6.77
C LEU A 188 1.47 14.18 7.52
N GLY A 189 1.96 13.63 8.65
CA GLY A 189 3.10 14.17 9.38
C GLY A 189 4.35 14.24 8.52
N PHE A 190 4.63 13.19 7.73
CA PHE A 190 5.74 13.21 6.78
C PHE A 190 5.50 14.17 5.61
N TYR A 191 4.28 14.23 5.08
CA TYR A 191 3.92 15.17 4.01
C TYR A 191 4.17 16.63 4.43
N PHE A 192 3.78 17.00 5.64
CA PHE A 192 4.05 18.33 6.16
C PHE A 192 5.54 18.59 6.37
N ALA A 193 6.26 17.64 6.97
CA ALA A 193 7.69 17.75 7.15
C ALA A 193 8.42 17.85 5.79
N GLU A 194 8.03 17.04 4.80
CA GLU A 194 8.61 17.06 3.44
C GLU A 194 8.33 18.37 2.72
N GLY A 195 7.13 18.94 2.89
CA GLY A 195 6.77 20.23 2.30
C GLY A 195 7.46 21.45 2.94
N GLN A 196 8.12 21.29 4.08
CA GLN A 196 8.76 22.37 4.85
C GLN A 196 10.19 22.02 5.24
N GLU A 197 10.36 21.29 6.34
CA GLU A 197 11.65 21.05 6.99
C GLU A 197 12.53 20.07 6.22
N LEU A 198 11.95 19.11 5.52
CA LEU A 198 12.65 18.09 4.72
C LEU A 198 12.59 18.35 3.21
N TYR A 199 12.22 19.57 2.78
CA TYR A 199 12.14 19.91 1.37
C TYR A 199 13.47 19.66 0.65
N ASP A 200 13.46 18.83 -0.41
CA ASP A 200 14.63 18.32 -1.15
C ASP A 200 15.68 17.58 -0.30
N ARG A 201 15.36 17.22 0.95
CA ARG A 201 16.24 16.55 1.91
C ARG A 201 15.78 15.14 2.27
N ALA A 202 14.68 14.67 1.66
CA ALA A 202 14.15 13.35 1.87
C ALA A 202 14.12 12.51 0.59
N ILE A 203 14.37 11.20 0.74
CA ILE A 203 14.07 10.16 -0.24
C ILE A 203 12.89 9.38 0.32
N THR A 204 11.77 9.41 -0.38
CA THR A 204 10.50 8.91 0.14
C THR A 204 10.15 7.55 -0.43
N ILE A 205 9.76 6.62 0.42
CA ILE A 205 9.29 5.27 0.08
C ILE A 205 7.88 5.10 0.62
N HIS A 206 6.92 5.00 -0.30
CA HIS A 206 5.51 4.77 0.02
C HIS A 206 5.22 3.27 0.08
N THR A 207 4.52 2.84 1.13
CA THR A 207 4.22 1.42 1.38
C THR A 207 2.73 1.09 1.36
N THR A 208 1.85 2.09 1.19
CA THR A 208 0.39 1.90 1.27
C THR A 208 -0.12 0.94 0.21
N VAL A 209 0.32 1.13 -1.03
CA VAL A 209 -0.11 0.29 -2.15
C VAL A 209 0.64 -1.03 -2.14
N ILE A 210 -0.11 -2.13 -2.17
CA ILE A 210 0.39 -3.49 -2.29
C ILE A 210 -0.27 -4.09 -3.52
N PRO A 211 0.39 -4.08 -4.70
CA PRO A 211 -0.20 -4.60 -5.93
C PRO A 211 -0.41 -6.11 -5.88
N TYR A 212 -1.29 -6.63 -6.74
CA TYR A 212 -1.63 -8.06 -6.78
C TYR A 212 -0.39 -8.97 -6.82
N ARG A 213 0.56 -8.67 -7.71
CA ARG A 213 1.81 -9.45 -7.84
C ARG A 213 2.55 -9.56 -6.50
N GLU A 214 2.72 -8.45 -5.82
CA GLU A 214 3.42 -8.41 -4.54
C GLU A 214 2.62 -9.10 -3.43
N HIS A 215 1.31 -8.84 -3.36
CA HIS A 215 0.41 -9.46 -2.40
C HIS A 215 0.39 -10.98 -2.55
N SER A 216 0.24 -11.47 -3.80
CA SER A 216 0.29 -12.89 -4.13
C SER A 216 1.62 -13.54 -3.72
N ARG A 217 2.73 -12.92 -4.05
CA ARG A 217 4.06 -13.41 -3.69
C ARG A 217 4.29 -13.45 -2.17
N LEU A 218 3.86 -12.41 -1.45
CA LEU A 218 4.08 -12.30 -0.01
C LEU A 218 3.21 -13.28 0.79
N LEU A 219 1.94 -13.40 0.44
CA LEU A 219 0.94 -14.14 1.21
C LEU A 219 0.60 -15.52 0.62
N GLY A 220 1.04 -15.82 -0.61
CA GLY A 220 0.71 -17.06 -1.31
C GLY A 220 -0.72 -17.09 -1.87
N ILE A 221 -1.40 -15.95 -1.91
CA ILE A 221 -2.77 -15.83 -2.44
C ILE A 221 -2.67 -15.57 -3.94
N THR A 222 -3.03 -16.55 -4.77
CA THR A 222 -2.92 -16.48 -6.23
C THR A 222 -4.24 -16.21 -6.93
N ASP A 223 -5.36 -16.35 -6.24
CA ASP A 223 -6.70 -16.06 -6.76
C ASP A 223 -6.97 -14.55 -6.69
N ILE A 224 -7.35 -13.95 -7.81
CA ILE A 224 -7.66 -12.52 -7.89
C ILE A 224 -8.88 -12.14 -7.04
N ASP A 225 -9.86 -13.04 -6.88
CA ASP A 225 -11.03 -12.77 -6.04
C ASP A 225 -10.65 -12.66 -4.56
N GLU A 226 -9.70 -13.48 -4.10
CA GLU A 226 -9.17 -13.37 -2.75
C GLU A 226 -8.41 -12.05 -2.55
N TYR A 227 -7.67 -11.59 -3.57
CA TYR A 227 -7.05 -10.27 -3.55
C TYR A 227 -8.08 -9.14 -3.56
N ILE A 228 -9.16 -9.23 -4.35
CA ILE A 228 -10.25 -8.26 -4.33
C ILE A 228 -10.90 -8.20 -2.95
N ARG A 229 -11.09 -9.34 -2.29
CA ARG A 229 -11.77 -9.44 -0.99
C ARG A 229 -10.92 -8.98 0.19
N TYR A 230 -9.62 -9.25 0.18
CA TYR A 230 -8.74 -9.08 1.35
C TYR A 230 -7.51 -8.23 1.08
N GLY A 231 -7.25 -7.84 -0.16
CA GLY A 231 -6.07 -7.08 -0.56
C GLY A 231 -6.03 -5.65 0.00
N GLY A 232 -4.82 -5.07 -0.05
CA GLY A 232 -4.53 -3.72 0.43
C GLY A 232 -3.83 -3.68 1.79
N THR A 233 -3.79 -4.78 2.55
CA THR A 233 -2.96 -4.93 3.75
C THR A 233 -2.26 -6.30 3.75
N LEU A 234 -1.16 -6.42 4.52
CA LEU A 234 -0.48 -7.70 4.73
C LEU A 234 -1.15 -8.54 5.84
N LYS A 235 -2.32 -8.14 6.32
CA LYS A 235 -3.13 -8.92 7.24
C LYS A 235 -4.40 -9.40 6.50
N ALA A 236 -4.21 -10.34 5.58
CA ALA A 236 -5.30 -11.03 4.90
C ALA A 236 -5.91 -12.17 5.74
N GLY A 237 -5.26 -12.53 6.85
CA GLY A 237 -5.67 -13.58 7.76
C GLY A 237 -4.50 -14.04 8.62
N VAL A 238 -4.69 -15.11 9.35
CA VAL A 238 -3.63 -15.87 10.03
C VAL A 238 -3.57 -17.23 9.37
N LEU A 239 -2.36 -17.67 9.01
CA LEU A 239 -2.15 -19.04 8.57
C LEU A 239 -2.50 -19.98 9.72
N ASP A 240 -3.48 -20.84 9.51
CA ASP A 240 -3.71 -21.97 10.39
C ASP A 240 -2.54 -22.97 10.21
N PHE A 241 -1.69 -23.04 11.22
CA PHE A 241 -0.50 -23.90 11.18
C PHE A 241 -0.83 -25.40 11.13
N GLU A 242 -2.04 -25.80 11.55
CA GLU A 242 -2.45 -27.21 11.53
C GLU A 242 -2.92 -27.66 10.15
N ASN A 243 -3.61 -26.78 9.41
CA ASN A 243 -4.26 -27.12 8.14
C ASN A 243 -3.62 -26.45 6.92
N ALA A 244 -2.62 -25.59 7.08
CA ALA A 244 -2.02 -24.76 6.04
C ALA A 244 -3.02 -23.89 5.24
N GLU A 245 -4.22 -23.65 5.80
CA GLU A 245 -5.25 -22.82 5.23
C GLU A 245 -5.20 -21.41 5.80
N LEU A 246 -5.58 -20.43 4.98
CA LEU A 246 -5.65 -19.03 5.41
C LEU A 246 -6.92 -18.82 6.23
N ASN A 247 -6.78 -18.61 7.55
CA ASN A 247 -7.91 -18.21 8.39
C ASN A 247 -8.18 -16.72 8.22
N THR A 248 -9.22 -16.38 7.45
CA THR A 248 -9.62 -15.00 7.15
C THR A 248 -10.36 -14.29 8.30
N GLU A 249 -10.66 -14.97 9.41
CA GLU A 249 -11.35 -14.37 10.56
C GLU A 249 -10.60 -13.18 11.16
N GLU A 250 -9.31 -13.09 10.97
CA GLU A 250 -8.48 -11.97 11.41
C GLU A 250 -8.11 -10.98 10.31
N ALA A 251 -8.59 -11.16 9.08
CA ALA A 251 -8.33 -10.24 7.98
C ALA A 251 -8.78 -8.81 8.32
N SER A 252 -8.09 -7.82 7.76
CA SER A 252 -8.42 -6.40 7.99
C SER A 252 -9.82 -6.05 7.47
N PHE A 253 -10.23 -6.69 6.38
CA PHE A 253 -11.46 -6.39 5.65
C PHE A 253 -12.42 -7.58 5.61
N ARG A 254 -12.44 -8.43 6.64
CA ARG A 254 -13.30 -9.61 6.70
C ARG A 254 -14.80 -9.29 6.75
N ASP A 255 -15.16 -8.18 7.38
CA ASP A 255 -16.53 -7.71 7.59
C ASP A 255 -16.57 -6.18 7.76
N ASP A 256 -17.76 -5.59 7.68
CA ASP A 256 -17.98 -4.15 7.81
C ASP A 256 -17.43 -3.60 9.15
N LYS A 257 -17.62 -4.31 10.25
CA LYS A 257 -17.11 -3.89 11.57
C LYS A 257 -15.58 -3.84 11.63
N ALA A 258 -14.91 -4.84 11.05
CA ALA A 258 -13.45 -4.87 10.97
C ALA A 258 -12.94 -3.76 10.06
N THR A 259 -13.62 -3.51 8.94
CA THR A 259 -13.30 -2.46 7.98
C THR A 259 -13.46 -1.07 8.60
N ARG A 260 -14.57 -0.77 9.27
CA ARG A 260 -14.76 0.49 10.03
C ARG A 260 -13.69 0.68 11.08
N ARG A 261 -13.37 -0.36 11.86
CA ARG A 261 -12.29 -0.31 12.84
C ARG A 261 -10.93 -0.02 12.22
N TYR A 262 -10.67 -0.54 11.02
CA TYR A 262 -9.45 -0.21 10.27
C TYR A 262 -9.45 1.26 9.85
N ILE A 263 -10.54 1.77 9.28
CA ILE A 263 -10.68 3.19 8.90
C ILE A 263 -10.44 4.09 10.11
N ASP A 264 -11.10 3.83 11.23
CA ASP A 264 -10.95 4.62 12.45
C ASP A 264 -9.51 4.64 12.98
N THR A 265 -8.83 3.47 12.95
CA THR A 265 -7.51 3.34 13.58
C THR A 265 -6.35 3.65 12.65
N ALA A 266 -6.48 3.42 11.36
CA ALA A 266 -5.40 3.62 10.40
C ALA A 266 -5.52 4.93 9.61
N ILE A 267 -6.73 5.47 9.47
CA ILE A 267 -6.98 6.68 8.70
C ILE A 267 -7.34 7.84 9.65
N CYS A 268 -8.46 7.73 10.40
CA CYS A 268 -8.95 8.85 11.21
C CYS A 268 -7.99 9.23 12.35
N LYS A 269 -7.40 8.26 13.06
CA LYS A 269 -6.45 8.57 14.15
C LYS A 269 -5.15 9.20 13.66
N ASN A 270 -4.73 8.90 12.43
CA ASN A 270 -3.54 9.52 11.88
C ASN A 270 -3.74 11.03 11.67
N ILE A 271 -4.81 11.41 10.99
CA ILE A 271 -5.08 12.84 10.77
C ILE A 271 -5.37 13.59 12.06
N GLN A 272 -6.07 12.98 13.03
CA GLN A 272 -6.29 13.57 14.35
C GLN A 272 -4.96 13.86 15.06
N HIS A 273 -3.99 12.96 14.95
CA HIS A 273 -2.66 13.17 15.51
C HIS A 273 -1.92 14.32 14.81
N SER A 274 -1.87 14.29 13.47
CA SER A 274 -1.21 15.33 12.69
C SER A 274 -1.82 16.71 12.90
N LEU A 275 -3.15 16.84 12.95
CA LEU A 275 -3.82 18.12 13.19
C LEU A 275 -3.51 18.68 14.59
N ARG A 276 -3.30 17.81 15.59
CA ARG A 276 -2.88 18.21 16.93
C ARG A 276 -1.44 18.71 16.93
N CYS A 277 -0.53 18.00 16.23
CA CYS A 277 0.90 18.30 16.21
C CYS A 277 1.24 19.51 15.32
N TYR A 278 0.35 19.90 14.39
CA TYR A 278 0.59 20.97 13.42
C TYR A 278 -0.37 22.14 13.62
N GLU A 279 -0.23 22.84 14.76
CA GLU A 279 -1.16 23.89 15.18
C GLU A 279 -1.18 25.12 14.27
N ASN A 280 -0.06 25.50 13.68
CA ASN A 280 0.09 26.73 12.89
C ASN A 280 0.04 26.49 11.37
N GLY A 281 -0.38 25.30 10.93
CA GLY A 281 -0.35 24.89 9.54
C GLY A 281 -1.34 25.62 8.64
N ARG A 282 -0.96 25.78 7.37
CA ARG A 282 -1.82 26.39 6.33
C ARG A 282 -2.74 25.37 5.66
N TYR A 283 -2.46 24.06 5.83
CA TYR A 283 -3.17 22.98 5.19
C TYR A 283 -4.27 22.40 6.08
N PHE A 284 -5.34 21.91 5.49
CA PHE A 284 -6.45 21.23 6.16
C PHE A 284 -7.11 22.03 7.30
N ARG A 285 -7.26 23.34 7.12
CA ARG A 285 -7.83 24.23 8.15
C ARG A 285 -9.27 23.88 8.51
N HIS A 286 -10.07 23.48 7.53
CA HIS A 286 -11.48 23.15 7.74
C HIS A 286 -11.61 21.77 8.42
N LEU A 287 -10.68 20.83 8.18
CA LEU A 287 -10.65 19.56 8.93
C LEU A 287 -10.34 19.78 10.41
N ARG A 288 -9.64 20.86 10.75
CA ARG A 288 -9.42 21.24 12.15
C ARG A 288 -10.71 21.64 12.84
N GLU A 289 -11.60 22.36 12.17
CA GLU A 289 -12.93 22.70 12.70
C GLU A 289 -13.74 21.43 13.02
N LEU A 290 -13.71 20.45 12.12
CA LEU A 290 -14.35 19.15 12.35
C LEU A 290 -13.69 18.38 13.50
N TYR A 291 -12.35 18.46 13.62
CA TYR A 291 -11.61 17.82 14.72
C TYR A 291 -11.96 18.44 16.09
N GLU A 292 -12.00 19.74 16.19
CA GLU A 292 -12.34 20.49 17.42
C GLU A 292 -13.78 20.22 17.87
N ASN A 293 -14.69 19.97 16.92
CA ASN A 293 -16.09 19.60 17.16
C ASN A 293 -16.31 18.09 17.35
N ASN A 294 -15.26 17.25 17.32
CA ASN A 294 -15.32 15.78 17.38
C ASN A 294 -16.07 15.10 16.22
N GLU A 295 -16.23 15.80 15.08
CA GLU A 295 -16.96 15.30 13.91
C GLU A 295 -16.05 14.77 12.79
N LEU A 296 -14.75 14.93 12.91
CA LEU A 296 -13.81 14.58 11.86
C LEU A 296 -13.87 13.09 11.48
N THR A 297 -13.96 12.20 12.48
CA THR A 297 -14.05 10.75 12.24
C THR A 297 -15.32 10.40 11.46
N ASN A 298 -16.46 10.96 11.85
CA ASN A 298 -17.74 10.74 11.18
C ASN A 298 -17.69 11.25 9.74
N ALA A 299 -17.13 12.44 9.52
CA ALA A 299 -17.01 13.03 8.19
C ALA A 299 -16.12 12.18 7.26
N ILE A 300 -14.98 11.67 7.75
CA ILE A 300 -14.08 10.83 6.96
C ILE A 300 -14.76 9.49 6.63
N ASN A 301 -15.34 8.81 7.63
CA ASN A 301 -16.06 7.55 7.42
C ASN A 301 -17.16 7.72 6.37
N ARG A 302 -17.95 8.78 6.49
CA ARG A 302 -19.02 9.09 5.56
C ARG A 302 -18.51 9.27 4.14
N ILE A 303 -17.44 10.05 3.91
CA ILE A 303 -16.93 10.29 2.57
C ILE A 303 -16.38 8.99 1.95
N ILE A 304 -15.70 8.15 2.72
CA ILE A 304 -15.23 6.84 2.26
C ILE A 304 -16.44 5.95 1.91
N GLU A 305 -17.45 5.91 2.76
CA GLU A 305 -18.69 5.16 2.50
C GLU A 305 -19.42 5.69 1.27
N ASP A 306 -19.59 7.01 1.13
CA ASP A 306 -20.28 7.62 -0.02
C ASP A 306 -19.63 7.27 -1.35
N GLU A 307 -18.28 7.34 -1.44
CA GLU A 307 -17.57 6.98 -2.66
C GLU A 307 -17.70 5.48 -2.98
N ASN A 308 -17.69 4.61 -1.97
CA ASN A 308 -17.87 3.17 -2.17
C ASN A 308 -19.33 2.80 -2.45
N HIS A 309 -20.30 3.50 -1.86
CA HIS A 309 -21.71 3.32 -2.14
C HIS A 309 -22.10 3.81 -3.53
N LYS A 310 -21.53 4.93 -4.02
CA LYS A 310 -21.73 5.37 -5.41
C LYS A 310 -21.29 4.30 -6.39
N PHE A 311 -20.08 3.77 -6.20
CA PHE A 311 -19.58 2.66 -6.99
C PHE A 311 -20.55 1.45 -6.96
N ALA A 312 -20.94 0.99 -5.77
CA ALA A 312 -21.86 -0.14 -5.64
C ALA A 312 -23.23 0.14 -6.27
N ALA A 313 -23.75 1.36 -6.13
CA ALA A 313 -25.02 1.76 -6.74
C ALA A 313 -24.96 1.77 -8.28
N GLU A 314 -23.86 2.21 -8.87
CA GLU A 314 -23.61 2.17 -10.31
C GLU A 314 -23.59 0.72 -10.82
N VAL A 315 -22.85 -0.16 -10.12
CA VAL A 315 -22.78 -1.60 -10.45
C VAL A 315 -24.17 -2.25 -10.34
N ILE A 316 -24.86 -2.05 -9.23
CA ILE A 316 -26.22 -2.61 -9.01
C ILE A 316 -27.17 -2.12 -10.11
N THR A 317 -27.13 -0.82 -10.42
CA THR A 317 -27.97 -0.24 -11.47
C THR A 317 -27.64 -0.83 -12.85
N SER A 318 -26.36 -1.06 -13.16
CA SER A 318 -25.90 -1.70 -14.39
C SER A 318 -26.40 -3.14 -14.47
N VAL A 319 -26.24 -3.92 -13.42
CA VAL A 319 -26.70 -5.32 -13.34
C VAL A 319 -28.20 -5.43 -13.56
N PHE A 320 -29.00 -4.57 -12.93
CA PHE A 320 -30.47 -4.60 -13.11
C PHE A 320 -30.94 -4.07 -14.46
N LYS A 321 -30.17 -3.22 -15.13
CA LYS A 321 -30.47 -2.74 -16.49
C LYS A 321 -29.98 -3.68 -17.58
N SER A 322 -29.00 -4.53 -17.27
CA SER A 322 -28.40 -5.43 -18.25
C SER A 322 -29.33 -6.57 -18.63
N HIS A 323 -29.26 -7.01 -19.90
CA HIS A 323 -29.95 -8.22 -20.35
C HIS A 323 -29.45 -9.51 -19.66
N ASP A 324 -28.40 -9.44 -18.86
CA ASP A 324 -27.80 -10.63 -18.23
C ASP A 324 -28.68 -11.23 -17.13
N LEU A 325 -29.45 -10.41 -16.39
CA LEU A 325 -30.46 -10.92 -15.49
C LEU A 325 -31.60 -11.63 -16.25
N HIS A 326 -32.00 -11.08 -17.39
CA HIS A 326 -32.98 -11.71 -18.26
C HIS A 326 -32.44 -13.01 -18.89
N SER A 327 -31.18 -13.06 -19.28
CA SER A 327 -30.52 -14.25 -19.83
C SER A 327 -30.36 -15.36 -18.79
N THR A 328 -30.06 -15.02 -17.56
CA THR A 328 -29.95 -15.96 -16.43
C THR A 328 -31.32 -16.50 -16.06
N ALA A 329 -32.36 -15.67 -16.09
CA ALA A 329 -33.74 -16.11 -15.96
C ALA A 329 -34.18 -17.07 -17.09
N GLN A 330 -33.71 -16.83 -18.34
CA GLN A 330 -33.92 -17.76 -19.46
C GLN A 330 -33.21 -19.11 -19.26
N MET A 331 -31.97 -19.15 -18.74
CA MET A 331 -31.27 -20.39 -18.41
C MET A 331 -32.01 -21.18 -17.32
N LEU A 332 -32.54 -20.52 -16.29
CA LEU A 332 -33.36 -21.14 -15.25
C LEU A 332 -34.69 -21.63 -15.80
N ARG A 333 -35.29 -20.96 -16.83
CA ARG A 333 -36.48 -21.42 -17.54
C ARG A 333 -36.25 -22.69 -18.34
N SER A 334 -35.03 -22.87 -18.93
CA SER A 334 -34.71 -24.08 -19.69
C SER A 334 -34.48 -25.31 -18.81
N ALA A 335 -34.17 -25.11 -17.54
CA ALA A 335 -33.91 -26.17 -16.56
C ALA A 335 -35.19 -26.58 -15.76
N ARG A 336 -36.32 -25.87 -15.86
CA ARG A 336 -37.55 -26.17 -15.15
C ARG A 336 -38.58 -26.84 -16.06
N ASP A 337 -39.34 -27.76 -15.50
CA ASP A 337 -40.49 -28.44 -16.14
C ASP A 337 -41.44 -27.46 -16.84
N LYS A 338 -41.84 -27.82 -18.06
CA LYS A 338 -42.63 -27.01 -19.00
C LYS A 338 -43.95 -26.45 -18.47
N GLU A 339 -44.42 -26.87 -17.28
CA GLU A 339 -45.74 -26.53 -16.74
C GLU A 339 -45.77 -25.35 -15.74
N LYS A 340 -44.62 -24.83 -15.31
CA LYS A 340 -44.57 -23.65 -14.41
C LYS A 340 -43.57 -22.61 -14.91
N ARG A 341 -43.87 -21.98 -16.03
CA ARG A 341 -43.10 -20.86 -16.59
C ARG A 341 -43.60 -19.53 -16.05
N THR A 342 -43.39 -19.25 -14.77
CA THR A 342 -43.42 -17.90 -14.23
C THR A 342 -42.00 -17.34 -14.24
N ASP A 343 -41.84 -16.20 -14.84
CA ASP A 343 -40.56 -15.47 -14.89
C ASP A 343 -40.24 -14.98 -13.49
N VAL A 344 -39.16 -15.43 -12.92
CA VAL A 344 -38.72 -15.04 -11.57
C VAL A 344 -38.45 -13.53 -11.47
N LEU A 345 -38.19 -12.89 -12.62
CA LEU A 345 -37.94 -11.45 -12.73
C LEU A 345 -39.18 -10.66 -13.19
N ASP A 346 -40.24 -11.31 -13.75
CA ASP A 346 -41.50 -10.63 -14.04
C ASP A 346 -42.22 -10.16 -12.75
N ASP A 347 -41.88 -10.79 -11.60
CA ASP A 347 -42.37 -10.40 -10.27
C ASP A 347 -41.46 -9.39 -9.55
N VAL A 348 -40.32 -8.99 -10.16
CA VAL A 348 -39.35 -8.05 -9.56
C VAL A 348 -39.43 -6.72 -10.30
N ASP A 349 -39.99 -5.71 -9.65
CA ASP A 349 -39.95 -4.33 -10.14
C ASP A 349 -38.53 -3.75 -9.98
N THR A 350 -37.74 -3.86 -11.05
CA THR A 350 -36.35 -3.35 -11.08
C THR A 350 -36.29 -1.85 -10.84
N THR A 351 -37.31 -1.09 -11.24
CA THR A 351 -37.41 0.36 -11.00
C THR A 351 -37.58 0.63 -9.51
N ALA A 352 -38.45 -0.13 -8.85
CA ALA A 352 -38.66 -0.02 -7.42
C ALA A 352 -37.41 -0.41 -6.60
N ILE A 353 -36.63 -1.40 -7.04
CA ILE A 353 -35.34 -1.77 -6.41
C ILE A 353 -34.33 -0.63 -6.53
N ILE A 354 -34.19 -0.02 -7.72
CA ILE A 354 -33.33 1.13 -7.93
C ILE A 354 -33.75 2.32 -7.07
N ASP A 355 -35.06 2.58 -6.96
CA ASP A 355 -35.60 3.65 -6.12
C ASP A 355 -35.42 3.35 -4.63
N THR A 356 -35.49 2.09 -4.22
CA THR A 356 -35.15 1.66 -2.86
C THR A 356 -33.69 1.85 -2.55
N LEU A 357 -32.78 1.49 -3.48
CA LEU A 357 -31.37 1.72 -3.35
C LEU A 357 -31.06 3.21 -3.15
N LYS A 358 -31.67 4.08 -3.96
CA LYS A 358 -31.58 5.54 -3.80
C LYS A 358 -32.07 6.00 -2.42
N LYS A 359 -33.19 5.46 -1.94
CA LYS A 359 -33.72 5.77 -0.61
C LYS A 359 -32.79 5.33 0.50
N ILE A 360 -32.18 4.13 0.42
CA ILE A 360 -31.20 3.66 1.40
C ILE A 360 -30.01 4.62 1.46
N LEU A 361 -29.51 5.07 0.31
CA LEU A 361 -28.44 6.05 0.23
C LEU A 361 -28.87 7.42 0.78
N ASP A 362 -30.06 7.92 0.39
CA ASP A 362 -30.62 9.19 0.86
C ASP A 362 -30.91 9.20 2.38
N ILE A 363 -31.35 8.07 2.96
CA ILE A 363 -31.62 7.95 4.41
C ILE A 363 -30.30 8.02 5.19
N LYS A 364 -29.28 7.29 4.75
CA LYS A 364 -27.94 7.38 5.37
C LYS A 364 -27.37 8.79 5.29
N GLU A 365 -27.61 9.51 4.20
CA GLU A 365 -27.18 10.89 4.05
C GLU A 365 -27.92 11.86 5.02
N LYS A 366 -29.13 11.57 5.46
CA LYS A 366 -29.94 12.45 6.31
C LYS A 366 -29.83 12.17 7.80
N GLU A 367 -29.75 10.90 8.21
CA GLU A 367 -29.74 10.51 9.63
C GLU A 367 -28.41 10.83 10.34
N GLU A 368 -27.31 11.01 9.60
CA GLU A 368 -25.99 11.28 10.14
C GLU A 368 -25.59 12.77 10.11
N GLN A 369 -26.52 13.68 9.75
CA GLN A 369 -26.25 15.14 9.66
C GLN A 369 -26.54 15.87 10.96
N GLU A 370 -25.69 15.76 11.98
CA GLU A 370 -25.67 16.74 13.07
C GLU A 370 -24.83 17.99 12.72
N ILE A 371 -23.83 17.89 11.84
CA ILE A 371 -23.03 19.01 11.35
C ILE A 371 -22.93 18.99 9.82
N GLY A 372 -23.20 20.14 9.21
CA GLY A 372 -23.12 20.31 7.76
C GLY A 372 -21.70 20.16 7.22
N VAL A 373 -21.34 18.98 6.69
CA VAL A 373 -20.09 18.79 5.95
C VAL A 373 -20.18 19.59 4.65
N SER A 374 -19.42 20.67 4.55
CA SER A 374 -19.39 21.53 3.35
C SER A 374 -18.54 20.91 2.23
N SER A 375 -18.72 21.39 1.00
CA SER A 375 -17.89 20.97 -0.15
C SER A 375 -16.39 21.17 0.08
N VAL A 376 -16.01 22.14 0.91
CA VAL A 376 -14.59 22.37 1.27
C VAL A 376 -14.07 21.25 2.16
N HIS A 377 -14.84 20.81 3.15
CA HIS A 377 -14.49 19.64 3.98
C HIS A 377 -14.32 18.38 3.13
N VAL A 378 -15.26 18.13 2.20
CA VAL A 378 -15.18 16.99 1.27
C VAL A 378 -13.89 17.04 0.46
N ASN A 379 -13.54 18.19 -0.11
CA ASN A 379 -12.33 18.35 -0.90
C ASN A 379 -11.06 18.14 -0.06
N GLU A 380 -10.99 18.69 1.14
CA GLU A 380 -9.84 18.48 2.03
C GLU A 380 -9.71 17.01 2.45
N ILE A 381 -10.81 16.32 2.74
CA ILE A 381 -10.78 14.89 3.05
C ILE A 381 -10.32 14.08 1.84
N LYS A 382 -10.82 14.33 0.64
CA LYS A 382 -10.36 13.66 -0.59
C LYS A 382 -8.86 13.90 -0.83
N GLN A 383 -8.37 15.11 -0.64
CA GLN A 383 -6.93 15.41 -0.71
C GLN A 383 -6.15 14.62 0.34
N TYR A 384 -6.64 14.54 1.56
CA TYR A 384 -6.02 13.76 2.62
C TYR A 384 -5.93 12.26 2.24
N LEU A 385 -7.03 11.66 1.76
CA LEU A 385 -7.04 10.26 1.34
C LEU A 385 -6.06 10.01 0.18
N LYS A 386 -5.90 10.97 -0.72
CA LYS A 386 -4.89 10.92 -1.79
C LYS A 386 -3.46 10.98 -1.25
N HIS A 387 -3.17 11.83 -0.26
CA HIS A 387 -1.85 11.87 0.40
C HIS A 387 -1.51 10.60 1.18
N LEU A 388 -2.51 9.84 1.61
CA LEU A 388 -2.32 8.51 2.17
C LEU A 388 -2.03 7.43 1.12
N ASP A 389 -2.00 7.75 -0.18
CA ASP A 389 -2.05 6.80 -1.29
C ASP A 389 -3.25 5.83 -1.21
N LEU A 390 -4.32 6.22 -0.52
CA LEU A 390 -5.51 5.39 -0.35
C LEU A 390 -6.46 5.49 -1.53
N THR A 391 -6.45 6.62 -2.21
CA THR A 391 -7.26 6.87 -3.41
C THR A 391 -6.39 7.29 -4.57
N GLU A 392 -6.78 6.87 -5.77
CA GLU A 392 -6.22 7.30 -7.04
C GLU A 392 -7.34 7.80 -7.94
N THR A 393 -7.02 8.78 -8.81
CA THR A 393 -7.94 9.28 -9.82
C THR A 393 -7.65 8.60 -11.14
N LEU A 394 -8.66 7.96 -11.73
CA LEU A 394 -8.62 7.43 -13.09
C LEU A 394 -9.46 8.30 -14.02
N GLU A 395 -9.04 8.38 -15.28
CA GLU A 395 -9.70 9.18 -16.31
C GLU A 395 -10.47 8.30 -17.28
N ILE A 396 -11.70 8.69 -17.57
CA ILE A 396 -12.50 8.15 -18.67
C ILE A 396 -12.43 9.16 -19.80
N ASP A 397 -11.88 8.76 -20.91
CA ASP A 397 -11.79 9.57 -22.12
C ASP A 397 -12.94 9.22 -23.05
N PHE A 398 -13.78 10.19 -23.39
CA PHE A 398 -14.79 10.00 -24.42
C PHE A 398 -14.16 10.16 -25.78
N ILE A 399 -14.49 9.30 -26.73
CA ILE A 399 -13.92 9.34 -28.09
C ILE A 399 -14.13 10.70 -28.75
N GLN A 400 -15.13 11.44 -28.33
CA GLN A 400 -15.47 12.79 -28.81
C GLN A 400 -14.59 13.90 -28.20
N GLY A 401 -13.76 13.59 -27.20
CA GLY A 401 -12.76 14.49 -26.61
C GLY A 401 -13.09 15.09 -25.26
N SER A 402 -14.23 14.77 -24.63
CA SER A 402 -14.48 15.12 -23.23
C SER A 402 -13.81 14.10 -22.30
N ARG A 403 -13.62 14.46 -21.03
CA ARG A 403 -13.04 13.62 -19.98
C ARG A 403 -13.91 13.66 -18.74
N GLU A 404 -13.98 12.54 -18.05
CA GLU A 404 -14.55 12.40 -16.71
C GLU A 404 -13.51 11.74 -15.80
N GLU A 405 -13.49 12.13 -14.54
CA GLU A 405 -12.62 11.54 -13.54
C GLU A 405 -13.46 10.75 -12.54
N TYR A 406 -12.94 9.59 -12.12
CA TYR A 406 -13.53 8.82 -11.04
C TYR A 406 -12.46 8.34 -10.06
N ILE A 407 -12.86 8.10 -8.83
CA ILE A 407 -11.97 7.74 -7.73
C ILE A 407 -12.03 6.23 -7.50
N ILE A 408 -10.86 5.62 -7.45
CA ILE A 408 -10.70 4.25 -6.98
C ILE A 408 -9.99 4.20 -5.63
N PHE A 409 -10.21 3.13 -4.88
CA PHE A 409 -9.47 2.84 -3.67
C PHE A 409 -8.36 1.85 -3.96
N THR A 410 -7.15 2.15 -3.49
CA THR A 410 -5.95 1.32 -3.68
C THR A 410 -5.90 0.09 -2.77
N GLN A 411 -6.86 0.02 -1.83
CA GLN A 411 -7.07 -1.13 -0.96
C GLN A 411 -8.38 -1.82 -1.36
N PRO A 412 -8.33 -2.81 -2.26
CA PRO A 412 -9.53 -3.41 -2.83
C PRO A 412 -10.42 -4.06 -1.77
N GLY A 413 -9.88 -4.74 -0.77
CA GLY A 413 -10.65 -5.39 0.26
C GLY A 413 -11.55 -4.44 1.07
N MET A 414 -11.11 -3.20 1.30
CA MET A 414 -11.93 -2.20 1.96
C MET A 414 -13.16 -1.83 1.11
N ARG A 415 -12.95 -1.58 -0.18
CA ARG A 415 -14.03 -1.24 -1.12
C ARG A 415 -15.02 -2.38 -1.30
N PHE A 416 -14.50 -3.60 -1.49
CA PHE A 416 -15.33 -4.79 -1.65
C PHE A 416 -16.22 -5.03 -0.42
N CYS A 417 -15.65 -4.95 0.79
CA CYS A 417 -16.39 -5.17 2.02
C CYS A 417 -17.57 -4.18 2.18
N GLN A 418 -17.35 -2.89 1.88
CA GLN A 418 -18.41 -1.89 1.96
C GLN A 418 -19.47 -2.06 0.86
N ALA A 419 -19.08 -2.43 -0.37
CA ALA A 419 -20.00 -2.77 -1.44
C ALA A 419 -20.87 -3.99 -1.06
N GLN A 420 -20.25 -5.02 -0.52
CA GLN A 420 -20.95 -6.23 -0.04
C GLN A 420 -21.94 -5.91 1.09
N ALA A 421 -21.56 -5.05 2.03
CA ALA A 421 -22.46 -4.63 3.11
C ALA A 421 -23.70 -3.89 2.58
N LEU A 422 -23.55 -3.06 1.54
CA LEU A 422 -24.66 -2.39 0.87
C LEU A 422 -25.60 -3.40 0.16
N VAL A 423 -25.03 -4.38 -0.55
CA VAL A 423 -25.79 -5.45 -1.21
C VAL A 423 -26.62 -6.23 -0.18
N TYR A 424 -26.03 -6.64 0.93
CA TYR A 424 -26.76 -7.33 1.99
C TYR A 424 -27.83 -6.46 2.67
N SER A 425 -27.63 -5.15 2.74
CA SER A 425 -28.66 -4.22 3.23
C SER A 425 -29.84 -4.16 2.25
N LEU A 426 -29.54 -4.13 0.94
CA LEU A 426 -30.57 -4.15 -0.10
C LEU A 426 -31.41 -5.44 -0.07
N MET A 427 -30.77 -6.60 0.18
CA MET A 427 -31.48 -7.89 0.26
C MET A 427 -32.45 -7.97 1.46
N LYS A 428 -32.34 -7.10 2.46
CA LYS A 428 -33.27 -7.01 3.61
C LYS A 428 -34.44 -6.08 3.36
N ASP A 429 -34.48 -5.37 2.24
CA ASP A 429 -35.60 -4.49 1.88
C ASP A 429 -36.89 -5.27 1.70
N ASP A 430 -38.04 -4.62 2.01
CA ASP A 430 -39.37 -5.24 1.99
C ASP A 430 -39.74 -5.82 0.63
N GLN A 431 -39.24 -5.28 -0.46
CA GLN A 431 -39.54 -5.75 -1.82
C GLN A 431 -38.76 -7.01 -2.20
N ILE A 432 -37.53 -7.17 -1.65
CA ILE A 432 -36.65 -8.30 -1.97
C ILE A 432 -36.81 -9.43 -0.96
N LYS A 433 -36.92 -9.12 0.34
CA LYS A 433 -36.99 -10.13 1.40
C LYS A 433 -38.19 -11.08 1.29
N ASN A 434 -39.26 -10.67 0.58
CA ASN A 434 -40.48 -11.48 0.36
C ASN A 434 -40.36 -12.45 -0.83
N LEU A 435 -39.26 -12.38 -1.60
CA LEU A 435 -38.97 -13.33 -2.67
C LEU A 435 -38.51 -14.67 -2.07
N ASP A 436 -38.56 -15.73 -2.86
CA ASP A 436 -38.02 -17.02 -2.43
C ASP A 436 -36.52 -16.98 -2.25
N ALA A 437 -35.97 -17.81 -1.35
CA ALA A 437 -34.56 -17.81 -0.97
C ALA A 437 -33.63 -18.06 -2.16
N LYS A 438 -34.05 -18.84 -3.19
CA LYS A 438 -33.21 -19.09 -4.38
C LYS A 438 -33.13 -17.85 -5.26
N THR A 439 -34.19 -17.10 -5.38
CA THR A 439 -34.23 -15.85 -6.14
C THR A 439 -33.39 -14.80 -5.46
N ILE A 440 -33.49 -14.64 -4.13
CA ILE A 440 -32.64 -13.73 -3.35
C ILE A 440 -31.17 -14.08 -3.54
N GLN A 441 -30.81 -15.38 -3.43
CA GLN A 441 -29.44 -15.83 -3.62
C GLN A 441 -28.95 -15.52 -5.03
N LEU A 442 -29.77 -15.79 -6.07
CA LEU A 442 -29.37 -15.52 -7.46
C LEU A 442 -29.12 -14.03 -7.71
N ILE A 443 -30.01 -13.15 -7.20
CA ILE A 443 -29.84 -11.70 -7.33
C ILE A 443 -28.55 -11.26 -6.61
N THR A 444 -28.36 -11.75 -5.38
CA THR A 444 -27.17 -11.45 -4.58
C THR A 444 -25.90 -11.86 -5.32
N ASP A 445 -25.83 -13.10 -5.82
CA ASP A 445 -24.66 -13.64 -6.52
C ASP A 445 -24.36 -12.84 -7.79
N LYS A 446 -25.38 -12.44 -8.55
CA LYS A 446 -25.21 -11.63 -9.76
C LYS A 446 -24.70 -10.21 -9.47
N ILE A 447 -25.18 -9.59 -8.41
CA ILE A 447 -24.68 -8.27 -8.01
C ILE A 447 -23.22 -8.37 -7.54
N ILE A 448 -22.91 -9.37 -6.72
CA ILE A 448 -21.53 -9.59 -6.24
C ILE A 448 -20.59 -9.92 -7.41
N GLU A 449 -21.03 -10.74 -8.39
CA GLU A 449 -20.27 -10.99 -9.62
C GLU A 449 -20.00 -9.69 -10.40
N GLY A 450 -21.01 -8.81 -10.51
CA GLY A 450 -20.86 -7.48 -11.10
C GLY A 450 -19.86 -6.60 -10.34
N VAL A 451 -19.92 -6.61 -9.00
CA VAL A 451 -18.96 -5.88 -8.15
C VAL A 451 -17.53 -6.39 -8.38
N LEU A 452 -17.33 -7.71 -8.40
CA LEU A 452 -16.02 -8.31 -8.67
C LEU A 452 -15.50 -7.94 -10.07
N GLY A 453 -16.38 -7.94 -11.09
CA GLY A 453 -16.04 -7.56 -12.46
C GLY A 453 -15.52 -6.12 -12.55
N HIS A 454 -16.27 -5.16 -12.04
CA HIS A 454 -15.85 -3.74 -12.08
C HIS A 454 -14.62 -3.46 -11.21
N MET A 455 -14.48 -4.16 -10.07
CA MET A 455 -13.26 -4.04 -9.26
C MET A 455 -12.05 -4.62 -9.97
N LEU A 456 -12.20 -5.72 -10.73
CA LEU A 456 -11.14 -6.27 -11.56
C LEU A 456 -10.68 -5.27 -12.63
N GLU A 457 -11.63 -4.59 -13.31
CA GLU A 457 -11.32 -3.52 -14.26
C GLU A 457 -10.47 -2.43 -13.60
N ASP A 458 -10.93 -1.89 -12.46
CA ASP A 458 -10.24 -0.85 -11.72
C ASP A 458 -8.81 -1.26 -11.31
N ILE A 459 -8.64 -2.48 -10.82
CA ILE A 459 -7.34 -3.03 -10.42
C ILE A 459 -6.40 -3.13 -11.62
N VAL A 460 -6.87 -3.70 -12.74
CA VAL A 460 -6.05 -3.88 -13.95
C VAL A 460 -5.61 -2.53 -14.49
N ILE A 461 -6.52 -1.57 -14.62
CA ILE A 461 -6.21 -0.22 -15.13
C ILE A 461 -5.20 0.48 -14.21
N PHE A 462 -5.44 0.44 -12.91
CA PHE A 462 -4.59 1.09 -11.91
C PHE A 462 -3.19 0.49 -11.88
N GLU A 463 -3.06 -0.84 -11.83
CA GLU A 463 -1.77 -1.51 -11.77
C GLU A 463 -1.00 -1.36 -13.08
N THR A 464 -1.69 -1.38 -14.24
CA THR A 464 -1.09 -1.08 -15.54
C THR A 464 -0.53 0.34 -15.59
N LYS A 465 -1.32 1.34 -15.16
CA LYS A 465 -0.87 2.75 -15.08
C LYS A 465 0.39 2.87 -14.22
N ARG A 466 0.42 2.25 -13.04
CA ARG A 466 1.60 2.27 -12.16
C ARG A 466 2.81 1.56 -12.77
N GLY A 467 2.62 0.39 -13.36
CA GLY A 467 3.68 -0.39 -14.00
C GLY A 467 4.36 0.34 -15.14
N LEU A 468 3.58 1.05 -15.97
CA LEU A 468 4.12 1.84 -17.07
C LEU A 468 4.94 3.03 -16.60
N VAL A 469 4.52 3.74 -15.56
CA VAL A 469 5.27 4.88 -14.99
C VAL A 469 6.64 4.44 -14.47
N LYS A 470 6.75 3.24 -13.91
CA LYS A 470 8.01 2.75 -13.34
C LYS A 470 8.98 2.18 -14.37
N ASN A 471 8.47 1.45 -15.36
CA ASN A 471 9.29 0.71 -16.32
C ASN A 471 9.94 1.57 -17.39
N SER A 472 9.56 2.85 -17.50
CA SER A 472 10.17 3.68 -18.53
C SER A 472 10.27 5.15 -18.14
N ARG A 473 11.42 5.54 -17.60
CA ARG A 473 11.77 6.97 -17.44
C ARG A 473 11.64 7.79 -18.74
N ASN A 474 11.54 7.14 -19.90
CA ASN A 474 11.45 7.75 -21.23
C ASN A 474 10.19 7.35 -22.02
N SER A 475 9.28 6.55 -21.48
CA SER A 475 8.06 6.17 -22.19
C SER A 475 6.94 7.16 -21.87
N LYS A 476 6.35 7.70 -22.94
CA LYS A 476 5.14 8.50 -22.87
C LYS A 476 3.92 7.60 -23.07
N LYS A 477 3.87 6.47 -22.34
CA LYS A 477 2.72 5.60 -22.35
C LYS A 477 1.70 6.09 -21.33
N GLU A 478 0.46 6.13 -21.75
CA GLU A 478 -0.67 6.56 -20.93
C GLU A 478 -1.77 5.50 -21.00
N VAL A 479 -2.52 5.37 -19.91
CA VAL A 479 -3.61 4.39 -19.79
C VAL A 479 -4.93 5.13 -19.69
N TYR A 480 -5.87 4.75 -20.54
CA TYR A 480 -7.19 5.34 -20.62
C TYR A 480 -8.28 4.28 -20.53
N LYS A 481 -9.45 4.65 -20.04
CA LYS A 481 -10.71 3.98 -20.30
C LYS A 481 -11.42 4.77 -21.39
N ILE A 482 -11.77 4.15 -22.53
CA ILE A 482 -12.33 4.87 -23.67
C ILE A 482 -13.81 4.59 -23.77
N ARG A 483 -14.64 5.63 -23.71
CA ARG A 483 -16.09 5.54 -23.85
C ARG A 483 -16.55 6.06 -25.22
N PHE A 484 -17.32 5.24 -25.91
CA PHE A 484 -18.12 5.59 -27.07
C PHE A 484 -19.56 5.92 -26.58
N GLU A 485 -20.46 6.31 -27.44
CA GLU A 485 -21.82 6.70 -27.03
C GLU A 485 -22.55 5.64 -26.17
N ASN A 486 -22.46 4.36 -26.57
CA ASN A 486 -23.17 3.26 -25.90
C ASN A 486 -22.24 2.09 -25.49
N HIS A 487 -20.94 2.21 -25.73
CA HIS A 487 -19.97 1.14 -25.52
C HIS A 487 -18.65 1.71 -25.03
N GLU A 488 -17.74 0.85 -24.58
CA GLU A 488 -16.41 1.28 -24.11
C GLU A 488 -15.35 0.23 -24.43
N TYR A 489 -14.08 0.68 -24.55
CA TYR A 489 -12.90 -0.14 -24.30
C TYR A 489 -12.56 0.03 -22.82
N GLU A 490 -12.52 -1.07 -22.08
CA GLU A 490 -12.27 -1.04 -20.66
C GLU A 490 -10.87 -0.53 -20.34
N MET A 491 -9.89 -0.80 -21.23
CA MET A 491 -8.56 -0.19 -21.13
C MET A 491 -7.91 0.01 -22.49
N LEU A 492 -7.28 1.15 -22.68
CA LEU A 492 -6.42 1.48 -23.80
C LEU A 492 -5.05 1.93 -23.27
N VAL A 493 -3.98 1.33 -23.76
CA VAL A 493 -2.61 1.77 -23.49
C VAL A 493 -2.08 2.48 -24.74
N TYR A 494 -1.84 3.79 -24.64
CA TYR A 494 -1.35 4.62 -25.73
C TYR A 494 0.14 4.92 -25.57
N ASP A 495 0.93 4.76 -26.62
CA ASP A 495 2.34 5.14 -26.66
C ASP A 495 2.52 6.36 -27.59
N ALA A 496 2.73 7.52 -27.00
CA ALA A 496 2.92 8.77 -27.73
C ALA A 496 4.25 8.83 -28.52
N ASN A 497 5.23 7.97 -28.22
CA ASN A 497 6.49 7.93 -28.95
C ASN A 497 6.34 7.26 -30.32
N THR A 498 5.54 6.20 -30.39
CA THR A 498 5.29 5.42 -31.62
C THR A 498 3.99 5.81 -32.27
N ASN A 499 3.14 6.58 -31.62
CA ASN A 499 1.77 6.88 -32.02
C ASN A 499 0.98 5.59 -32.31
N THR A 500 1.03 4.64 -31.37
CA THR A 500 0.33 3.37 -31.44
C THR A 500 -0.41 3.11 -30.13
N CYS A 501 -1.39 2.21 -30.17
CA CYS A 501 -2.10 1.84 -28.98
C CYS A 501 -2.37 0.32 -28.90
N GLU A 502 -2.69 -0.13 -27.70
CA GLU A 502 -3.12 -1.50 -27.38
C GLU A 502 -4.50 -1.40 -26.73
N ALA A 503 -5.47 -2.17 -27.20
CA ALA A 503 -6.85 -2.15 -26.73
C ALA A 503 -7.18 -3.44 -25.97
N TYR A 504 -7.84 -3.29 -24.82
CA TYR A 504 -8.15 -4.39 -23.91
C TYR A 504 -9.61 -4.39 -23.48
N GLU A 505 -10.18 -5.59 -23.40
CA GLU A 505 -11.39 -5.90 -22.64
C GLU A 505 -10.99 -6.67 -21.38
N ILE A 506 -11.67 -6.45 -20.26
CA ILE A 506 -11.38 -7.07 -18.98
C ILE A 506 -12.62 -7.80 -18.50
N LYS A 507 -12.56 -9.11 -18.34
CA LYS A 507 -13.74 -9.95 -18.07
C LYS A 507 -13.55 -10.85 -16.87
N HIS A 508 -14.43 -10.72 -15.89
CA HIS A 508 -14.45 -11.56 -14.70
C HIS A 508 -15.10 -12.92 -15.01
N THR A 509 -14.52 -13.68 -15.94
CA THR A 509 -15.03 -15.00 -16.36
C THR A 509 -13.85 -15.96 -16.56
N THR A 510 -14.10 -17.26 -16.39
CA THR A 510 -13.12 -18.32 -16.67
C THR A 510 -13.26 -18.89 -18.08
N GLU A 511 -14.42 -18.73 -18.70
CA GLU A 511 -14.73 -19.25 -20.03
C GLU A 511 -14.67 -18.14 -21.08
N PRO A 512 -14.08 -18.40 -22.25
CA PRO A 512 -14.06 -17.45 -23.36
C PRO A 512 -15.36 -17.50 -24.15
N PHE A 513 -15.86 -16.32 -24.54
CA PHE A 513 -17.04 -16.17 -25.39
C PHE A 513 -16.79 -15.14 -26.49
N PRO A 514 -17.17 -15.37 -27.74
CA PRO A 514 -16.95 -14.43 -28.85
C PRO A 514 -17.48 -13.02 -28.60
N ASN A 515 -18.57 -12.88 -27.84
CA ASN A 515 -19.12 -11.56 -27.51
C ASN A 515 -18.21 -10.71 -26.60
N GLN A 516 -17.21 -11.30 -25.94
CA GLN A 516 -16.30 -10.58 -25.03
C GLN A 516 -15.38 -9.62 -25.80
N TYR A 517 -15.02 -9.93 -27.05
CA TYR A 517 -14.15 -9.09 -27.87
C TYR A 517 -14.88 -8.34 -28.98
N ARG A 518 -16.21 -8.37 -29.02
CA ARG A 518 -16.98 -7.76 -30.10
C ARG A 518 -16.65 -6.28 -30.35
N HIS A 519 -16.31 -5.53 -29.28
CA HIS A 519 -15.98 -4.12 -29.39
C HIS A 519 -14.56 -3.93 -29.96
N LEU A 520 -13.63 -4.84 -29.66
CA LEU A 520 -12.26 -4.80 -30.19
C LEU A 520 -12.17 -5.03 -31.71
N VAL A 521 -13.21 -5.65 -32.30
CA VAL A 521 -13.27 -5.94 -33.75
C VAL A 521 -14.28 -5.08 -34.50
N ASN A 522 -15.03 -4.22 -33.81
CA ASN A 522 -15.98 -3.31 -34.44
C ASN A 522 -15.23 -2.25 -35.26
N GLU A 523 -15.49 -2.21 -36.57
CA GLU A 523 -14.77 -1.34 -37.50
C GLU A 523 -14.91 0.15 -37.18
N ASP A 524 -16.09 0.60 -36.74
CA ASP A 524 -16.34 2.01 -36.41
C ASP A 524 -15.52 2.41 -35.16
N PHE A 525 -15.47 1.55 -34.16
CA PHE A 525 -14.68 1.80 -32.92
C PHE A 525 -13.18 1.77 -33.21
N VAL A 526 -12.72 0.81 -34.01
CA VAL A 526 -11.33 0.71 -34.44
C VAL A 526 -10.91 1.97 -35.17
N GLN A 527 -11.68 2.40 -36.22
CA GLN A 527 -11.36 3.61 -36.99
C GLN A 527 -11.37 4.89 -36.15
N ALA A 528 -12.36 5.03 -35.25
CA ALA A 528 -12.44 6.18 -34.36
C ALA A 528 -11.23 6.22 -33.36
N THR A 529 -10.82 5.07 -32.86
CA THR A 529 -9.68 4.93 -31.96
C THR A 529 -8.36 5.22 -32.69
N GLU A 530 -8.14 4.61 -33.85
CA GLU A 530 -6.92 4.80 -34.64
C GLU A 530 -6.75 6.25 -35.13
N LYS A 531 -7.84 6.93 -35.40
CA LYS A 531 -7.81 8.36 -35.76
C LYS A 531 -7.28 9.23 -34.61
N ARG A 532 -7.54 8.84 -33.34
CA ARG A 532 -7.18 9.65 -32.19
C ARG A 532 -5.88 9.18 -31.51
N PHE A 533 -5.65 7.88 -31.43
CA PHE A 533 -4.57 7.26 -30.65
C PHE A 533 -3.56 6.48 -31.52
N GLY A 534 -3.63 6.62 -32.85
CA GLY A 534 -2.76 5.88 -33.78
C GLY A 534 -3.16 4.40 -33.90
N GLN A 535 -2.35 3.64 -34.63
CA GLN A 535 -2.63 2.26 -35.00
C GLN A 535 -2.79 1.37 -33.75
N ILE A 536 -3.82 0.52 -33.75
CA ILE A 536 -4.00 -0.52 -32.74
C ILE A 536 -3.08 -1.70 -33.08
N THR A 537 -2.04 -1.89 -32.28
CA THR A 537 -1.02 -2.94 -32.46
C THR A 537 -1.35 -4.24 -31.76
N LYS A 538 -2.19 -4.18 -30.72
CA LYS A 538 -2.59 -5.33 -29.92
C LYS A 538 -4.05 -5.23 -29.50
N ARG A 539 -4.75 -6.37 -29.52
CA ARG A 539 -6.12 -6.51 -29.03
C ARG A 539 -6.18 -7.71 -28.11
N SER A 540 -6.59 -7.51 -26.87
CA SER A 540 -6.57 -8.59 -25.88
C SER A 540 -7.83 -8.57 -25.00
N VAL A 541 -8.25 -9.75 -24.60
CA VAL A 541 -9.23 -9.96 -23.54
C VAL A 541 -8.48 -10.48 -22.32
N LEU A 542 -8.46 -9.70 -21.24
CA LEU A 542 -7.93 -10.12 -19.95
C LEU A 542 -9.06 -10.82 -19.18
N TYR A 543 -8.85 -12.08 -18.80
CA TYR A 543 -9.88 -12.89 -18.17
C TYR A 543 -9.24 -13.91 -17.20
N ARG A 544 -10.05 -14.69 -16.49
CA ARG A 544 -9.54 -15.64 -15.48
C ARG A 544 -9.23 -17.04 -16.02
N GLY A 545 -9.38 -17.26 -17.32
CA GLY A 545 -9.10 -18.54 -17.97
C GLY A 545 -7.64 -18.66 -18.44
N LYS A 546 -7.36 -19.68 -19.25
CA LYS A 546 -6.01 -19.96 -19.76
C LYS A 546 -5.64 -19.03 -20.91
N THR A 547 -4.39 -18.59 -20.94
CA THR A 547 -3.85 -17.77 -22.03
C THR A 547 -3.81 -18.55 -23.34
N TYR A 548 -4.37 -17.96 -24.41
CA TYR A 548 -4.32 -18.47 -25.80
C TYR A 548 -4.62 -17.33 -26.79
N THR A 549 -4.42 -17.59 -28.08
CA THR A 549 -4.72 -16.63 -29.15
C THR A 549 -5.74 -17.23 -30.11
N GLU A 550 -6.79 -16.45 -30.41
CA GLU A 550 -7.82 -16.80 -31.40
C GLU A 550 -7.29 -16.71 -32.84
N GLU A 551 -7.98 -17.36 -33.79
CA GLU A 551 -7.63 -17.31 -35.21
C GLU A 551 -7.64 -15.88 -35.80
N ASN A 552 -8.46 -15.01 -35.25
CA ASN A 552 -8.58 -13.58 -35.64
C ASN A 552 -7.52 -12.67 -34.96
N SER A 553 -6.47 -13.25 -34.36
CA SER A 553 -5.38 -12.54 -33.68
C SER A 553 -5.80 -11.80 -32.39
N ILE A 554 -6.95 -12.12 -31.81
CA ILE A 554 -7.32 -11.66 -30.47
C ILE A 554 -6.62 -12.54 -29.43
N GLU A 555 -5.87 -11.92 -28.53
CA GLU A 555 -5.25 -12.63 -27.43
C GLU A 555 -6.23 -12.70 -26.24
N TYR A 556 -6.52 -13.91 -25.79
CA TYR A 556 -7.09 -14.14 -24.47
C TYR A 556 -5.97 -14.39 -23.49
N LYS A 557 -5.81 -13.50 -22.50
CA LYS A 557 -4.71 -13.60 -21.55
C LYS A 557 -5.26 -13.74 -20.13
N ASN A 558 -4.66 -14.66 -19.38
CA ASN A 558 -4.97 -14.80 -17.96
C ASN A 558 -4.62 -13.50 -17.22
N VAL A 559 -5.56 -12.99 -16.43
CA VAL A 559 -5.42 -11.68 -15.77
C VAL A 559 -4.40 -11.72 -14.63
N GLU A 560 -4.31 -12.82 -13.90
CA GLU A 560 -3.33 -13.02 -12.84
C GLU A 560 -1.90 -13.07 -13.42
N GLU A 561 -1.70 -13.75 -14.55
CA GLU A 561 -0.44 -13.75 -15.30
C GLU A 561 -0.09 -12.33 -15.77
N TYR A 562 -1.06 -11.61 -16.35
CA TYR A 562 -0.88 -10.24 -16.82
C TYR A 562 -0.41 -9.31 -15.68
N LEU A 563 -1.10 -9.33 -14.54
CA LEU A 563 -0.75 -8.50 -13.38
C LEU A 563 0.63 -8.86 -12.80
N CYS A 564 1.02 -10.14 -12.83
CA CYS A 564 2.35 -10.57 -12.42
C CYS A 564 3.47 -10.09 -13.35
N GLU A 565 3.19 -9.92 -14.65
CA GLU A 565 4.16 -9.43 -15.63
C GLU A 565 4.39 -7.92 -15.60
N LEU A 566 3.50 -7.13 -15.01
CA LEU A 566 3.60 -5.67 -15.00
C LEU A 566 4.86 -5.13 -14.31
N GLY A 567 5.56 -5.92 -13.51
CA GLY A 567 6.82 -5.52 -12.88
C GLY A 567 6.68 -4.30 -11.95
N ILE A 568 5.57 -4.23 -11.24
CA ILE A 568 5.27 -3.13 -10.31
C ILE A 568 6.01 -3.34 -8.99
N ASP A 569 6.95 -2.43 -8.65
CA ASP A 569 7.64 -2.40 -7.36
C ASP A 569 6.86 -1.59 -6.32
#